data_4953e001f1be042186bb15b237cf0f29
#
_entry.id   4953e001f1be042186bb15b237cf0f29
#
_cell.length_a   1.000
_cell.length_b   1.000
_cell.length_c   1.000
_cell.angle_alpha   90.00
_cell.angle_beta   90.00
_cell.angle_gamma   90.00
#
_symmetry.space_group_name_H-M   'P 1'
#
loop_
_entity.id
_entity.type
_entity.pdbx_description
1 polymer ?
#
loop_
_entity_poly.entity_id
_entity_poly.type
_entity_poly.pdbx_seq_one_letter_code
_entity_poly.pdbx_strand_id
1 'polypeptide(L)'
;RINVMSLSYNRLMNHVKYMVARVLKGESLKVNMNDYVQHNFPDAFELATTVCDHLSHALHKPLEELEIGYLAMHIERVSMADEE
;
A
#
# COMPACT_ATOMS: atom_id res chain seq x y z
N ARG A 1 0.04 11.15 10.37
CA ARG A 1 1.16 10.51 11.04
C ARG A 1 0.78 9.11 11.52
N ILE A 2 1.61 8.14 11.23
CA ILE A 2 1.36 6.74 11.57
C ILE A 2 2.02 6.38 12.90
N ASN A 3 1.22 5.82 13.81
CA ASN A 3 1.71 5.35 15.10
C ASN A 3 2.09 3.87 14.97
N VAL A 4 3.39 3.57 15.09
CA VAL A 4 3.90 2.21 14.88
C VAL A 4 3.40 1.21 15.91
N MET A 5 2.88 1.70 17.04
CA MET A 5 2.34 0.84 18.11
C MET A 5 0.84 0.58 17.94
N SER A 6 0.19 1.20 16.95
CA SER A 6 -1.25 1.07 16.80
C SER A 6 -1.63 -0.26 16.13
N LEU A 7 -2.86 -0.68 16.41
CA LEU A 7 -3.44 -1.85 15.73
C LEU A 7 -3.57 -1.60 14.22
N SER A 8 -3.88 -0.35 13.85
CA SER A 8 -4.00 0.04 12.45
C SER A 8 -2.67 -0.12 11.72
N TYR A 9 -1.56 0.25 12.36
CA TYR A 9 -0.24 0.05 11.78
C TYR A 9 0.04 -1.44 11.56
N ASN A 10 -0.29 -2.27 12.55
CA ASN A 10 -0.08 -3.71 12.44
C ASN A 10 -0.90 -4.31 11.29
N ARG A 11 -2.12 -3.82 11.09
CA ARG A 11 -2.95 -4.26 9.96
C ARG A 11 -2.31 -3.84 8.64
N LEU A 12 -1.79 -2.62 8.57
CA LEU A 12 -1.10 -2.16 7.36
C LEU A 12 0.09 -3.07 7.04
N MET A 13 0.88 -3.41 8.05
CA MET A 13 2.05 -4.26 7.84
C MET A 13 1.66 -5.66 7.38
N ASN A 14 0.53 -6.17 7.85
CA ASN A 14 0.02 -7.45 7.35
C ASN A 14 -0.35 -7.37 5.88
N HIS A 15 -0.95 -6.25 5.44
CA HIS A 15 -1.26 -6.08 4.02
C HIS A 15 0.00 -5.97 3.18
N VAL A 16 1.03 -5.32 3.70
CA VAL A 16 2.32 -5.26 3.01
C VAL A 16 2.92 -6.66 2.86
N LYS A 17 2.83 -7.49 3.91
CA LYS A 17 3.31 -8.87 3.85
C LYS A 17 2.58 -9.67 2.77
N TYR A 18 1.26 -9.55 2.70
CA TYR A 18 0.48 -10.23 1.67
C TYR A 18 0.83 -9.73 0.27
N MET A 19 1.06 -8.41 0.15
CA MET A 19 1.47 -7.83 -1.12
C MET A 19 2.81 -8.42 -1.59
N VAL A 20 3.78 -8.50 -0.70
CA VAL A 20 5.09 -9.09 -1.01
C VAL A 20 4.92 -10.55 -1.43
N ALA A 21 4.09 -11.30 -0.71
CA ALA A 21 3.83 -12.70 -1.05
C ALA A 21 3.23 -12.84 -2.44
N ARG A 22 2.26 -11.96 -2.80
CA ARG A 22 1.68 -11.98 -4.15
C ARG A 22 2.72 -11.74 -5.23
N VAL A 23 3.56 -10.72 -5.01
CA VAL A 23 4.60 -10.37 -5.97
C VAL A 23 5.58 -11.53 -6.18
N LEU A 24 5.99 -12.17 -5.10
CA LEU A 24 6.93 -13.28 -5.18
C LEU A 24 6.34 -14.51 -5.86
N LYS A 25 5.02 -14.69 -5.73
CA LYS A 25 4.32 -15.80 -6.39
C LYS A 25 3.93 -15.49 -7.83
N GLY A 26 4.06 -14.23 -8.25
CA GLY A 26 3.63 -13.81 -9.57
C GLY A 26 2.13 -13.66 -9.70
N GLU A 27 1.42 -13.53 -8.59
CA GLU A 27 -0.03 -13.32 -8.59
C GLU A 27 -0.37 -11.85 -8.77
N SER A 28 -1.55 -11.55 -9.29
CA SER A 28 -1.98 -10.19 -9.57
C SER A 28 -3.30 -9.88 -8.88
N LEU A 29 -3.45 -8.62 -8.45
CA LEU A 29 -4.74 -8.13 -7.99
C LEU A 29 -5.67 -7.94 -9.19
N LYS A 30 -6.97 -8.09 -8.95
CA LYS A 30 -7.98 -7.94 -10.00
C LYS A 30 -8.79 -6.67 -9.85
N VAL A 31 -8.60 -5.93 -8.77
CA VAL A 31 -9.34 -4.71 -8.49
C VAL A 31 -8.45 -3.50 -8.75
N ASN A 32 -8.95 -2.57 -9.56
CA ASN A 32 -8.24 -1.33 -9.87
C ASN A 32 -8.88 -0.18 -9.11
N MET A 33 -8.18 0.33 -8.10
CA MET A 33 -8.65 1.46 -7.31
C MET A 33 -7.80 2.71 -7.54
N ASN A 34 -6.88 2.67 -8.51
CA ASN A 34 -5.89 3.72 -8.69
C ASN A 34 -6.51 5.09 -8.97
N ASP A 35 -7.46 5.14 -9.90
CA ASP A 35 -8.08 6.42 -10.24
C ASP A 35 -8.82 7.03 -9.05
N TYR A 36 -9.56 6.21 -8.33
CA TYR A 36 -10.29 6.67 -7.16
C TYR A 36 -9.35 7.19 -6.08
N VAL A 37 -8.30 6.43 -5.78
CA VAL A 37 -7.38 6.77 -4.69
C VAL A 37 -6.53 7.98 -5.08
N GLN A 38 -6.07 8.04 -6.32
CA GLN A 38 -5.26 9.15 -6.77
C GLN A 38 -6.04 10.46 -6.72
N HIS A 39 -7.32 10.41 -7.02
CA HIS A 39 -8.19 11.59 -7.00
C HIS A 39 -8.55 12.01 -5.57
N ASN A 40 -8.89 11.05 -4.72
CA ASN A 40 -9.42 11.35 -3.38
C ASN A 40 -8.34 11.40 -2.30
N PHE A 41 -7.26 10.65 -2.46
CA PHE A 41 -6.20 10.55 -1.44
C PHE A 41 -4.82 10.66 -2.10
N PRO A 42 -4.53 11.82 -2.73
CA PRO A 42 -3.28 11.97 -3.49
C PRO A 42 -2.01 11.78 -2.65
N ASP A 43 -2.04 12.22 -1.39
CA ASP A 43 -0.86 12.08 -0.52
C ASP A 43 -0.59 10.62 -0.19
N ALA A 44 -1.65 9.86 0.10
CA ALA A 44 -1.52 8.43 0.37
C ALA A 44 -1.06 7.69 -0.89
N PHE A 45 -1.57 8.09 -2.06
CA PHE A 45 -1.16 7.48 -3.32
C PHE A 45 0.32 7.73 -3.61
N GLU A 46 0.79 8.95 -3.35
CA GLU A 46 2.21 9.30 -3.54
C GLU A 46 3.09 8.49 -2.62
N LEU A 47 2.71 8.37 -1.35
CA LEU A 47 3.48 7.57 -0.39
C LEU A 47 3.50 6.10 -0.82
N ALA A 48 2.35 5.57 -1.24
CA ALA A 48 2.27 4.19 -1.71
C ALA A 48 3.17 3.95 -2.92
N THR A 49 3.23 4.92 -3.83
CA THR A 49 4.11 4.83 -5.00
C THR A 49 5.57 4.71 -4.55
N THR A 50 5.98 5.54 -3.59
CA THR A 50 7.34 5.50 -3.08
C THR A 50 7.65 4.16 -2.41
N VAL A 51 6.73 3.66 -1.59
CA VAL A 51 6.91 2.38 -0.91
C VAL A 51 7.01 1.24 -1.92
N CYS A 52 6.12 1.23 -2.91
CA CYS A 52 6.13 0.18 -3.94
C CYS A 52 7.41 0.22 -4.77
N ASP A 53 7.93 1.42 -5.04
CA ASP A 53 9.18 1.56 -5.76
C ASP A 53 10.34 0.94 -4.98
N HIS A 54 10.40 1.23 -3.69
CA HIS A 54 11.44 0.64 -2.82
C HIS A 54 11.32 -0.88 -2.75
N LEU A 55 10.09 -1.39 -2.62
CA LEU A 55 9.85 -2.83 -2.58
C LEU A 55 10.25 -3.50 -3.89
N SER A 56 9.93 -2.86 -5.01
CA SER A 56 10.30 -3.38 -6.32
C SER A 56 11.80 -3.56 -6.44
N HIS A 57 12.57 -2.56 -5.98
CA HIS A 57 14.02 -2.64 -5.99
C HIS A 57 14.55 -3.72 -5.04
N ALA A 58 13.98 -3.79 -3.84
CA ALA A 58 14.43 -4.76 -2.83
C ALA A 58 14.15 -6.19 -3.25
N LEU A 59 13.02 -6.42 -3.92
CA LEU A 59 12.62 -7.75 -4.36
C LEU A 59 13.17 -8.13 -5.74
N HIS A 60 13.76 -7.17 -6.45
CA HIS A 60 14.21 -7.34 -7.84
C HIS A 60 13.08 -7.80 -8.76
N LYS A 61 11.86 -7.32 -8.49
CA LYS A 61 10.66 -7.63 -9.28
C LYS A 61 9.79 -6.39 -9.37
N PRO A 62 9.20 -6.12 -10.55
CA PRO A 62 8.28 -4.99 -10.68
C PRO A 62 7.00 -5.26 -9.92
N LEU A 63 6.45 -4.22 -9.27
CA LEU A 63 5.12 -4.27 -8.70
C LEU A 63 4.14 -3.69 -9.69
N GLU A 64 2.96 -4.29 -9.78
CA GLU A 64 1.93 -3.79 -10.67
C GLU A 64 1.30 -2.51 -10.12
N GLU A 65 0.80 -1.67 -11.02
CA GLU A 65 0.16 -0.41 -10.62
C GLU A 65 -1.02 -0.63 -9.68
N LEU A 66 -1.73 -1.75 -9.84
CA LEU A 66 -2.88 -2.05 -8.98
C LEU A 66 -2.49 -2.17 -7.51
N GLU A 67 -1.27 -2.60 -7.24
CA GLU A 67 -0.78 -2.71 -5.87
C GLU A 67 -0.62 -1.35 -5.22
N ILE A 68 -0.27 -0.34 -6.00
CA ILE A 68 -0.10 1.02 -5.49
C ILE A 68 -1.43 1.54 -4.92
N GLY A 69 -2.50 1.42 -5.69
CA GLY A 69 -3.81 1.86 -5.25
C GLY A 69 -4.30 1.10 -4.03
N TYR A 70 -4.08 -0.20 -4.02
CA TYR A 70 -4.47 -1.04 -2.90
C TYR A 70 -3.75 -0.62 -1.61
N LEU A 71 -2.44 -0.42 -1.70
CA LEU A 71 -1.64 0.00 -0.55
C LEU A 71 -2.06 1.40 -0.09
N ALA A 72 -2.32 2.32 -1.02
CA ALA A 72 -2.70 3.68 -0.69
C ALA A 72 -4.00 3.71 0.12
N MET A 73 -4.96 2.87 -0.21
CA MET A 73 -6.20 2.76 0.57
C MET A 73 -5.91 2.41 2.02
N HIS A 74 -5.00 1.48 2.24
CA HIS A 74 -4.66 1.06 3.60
C HIS A 74 -3.87 2.12 4.35
N ILE A 75 -2.99 2.83 3.64
CA ILE A 75 -2.24 3.94 4.24
C ILE A 75 -3.22 5.02 4.71
N GLU A 76 -4.20 5.36 3.89
CA GLU A 76 -5.19 6.38 4.26
C GLU A 76 -5.98 5.96 5.49
N ARG A 77 -6.39 4.70 5.57
CA ARG A 77 -7.11 4.18 6.73
C ARG A 77 -6.29 4.29 8.01
N VAL A 78 -5.01 3.95 7.94
CA VAL A 78 -4.12 4.00 9.10
C VAL A 78 -3.96 5.44 9.56
N SER A 79 -3.75 6.36 8.62
CA SER A 79 -3.59 7.78 8.93
C SER A 79 -4.84 8.34 9.62
N MET A 80 -6.02 8.00 9.12
CA MET A 80 -7.28 8.44 9.71
C MET A 80 -7.46 7.90 11.13
N ALA A 81 -7.17 6.61 11.32
CA ALA A 81 -7.32 5.98 12.63
C ALA A 81 -6.37 6.59 13.65
N ASP A 82 -5.15 6.88 13.25
CA ASP A 82 -4.15 7.41 14.18
C ASP A 82 -4.34 8.89 14.51
N GLU A 83 -5.14 9.60 13.73
CA GLU A 83 -5.48 11.00 14.02
C GLU A 83 -6.57 11.14 15.08
N GLU A 84 -7.28 10.09 15.36
CA GLU A 84 -8.30 10.09 16.40
C GLU A 84 -7.65 9.87 17.78
#